data_a164997f4de559706be8d91692e9f7d0
#
_entry.id   a164997f4de559706be8d91692e9f7d0
#
_cell.length_a   1.000
_cell.length_b   1.000
_cell.length_c   1.000
_cell.angle_alpha   90.00
_cell.angle_beta   90.00
_cell.angle_gamma   90.00
#
_symmetry.space_group_name_H-M   'P 1'
#
loop_
_entity.id
_entity.type
_entity.pdbx_description
1 polymer ?
#
loop_
_entity_poly.entity_id
_entity_poly.type
_entity_poly.pdbx_seq_one_letter_code
_entity_poly.pdbx_strand_id
1 'polypeptide(L)'
;MKTGKLLIMSLLGATILEGGCSNMEEPVTDGAAEAIEVNAGIAEATRAVIDAGYGSDLAVSFARLDNPVSNTDWTTPAIDATRLGGGGNTSVTFATAQTYMPANGQSVLIGYYPQAALSGKNNPTVSYTITGDEDVMATEVQTGAANAKFTPFTFQHLLTQLQFKCSGSAEAVKKWTKVSSITVKNVYNTLSLSLDKTSGATLATTGSANTSLSVI
;
A
#
# COMPACT_ATOMS: atom_id res chain seq x y z
N MET A 1 22.35 -51.62 -54.64
CA MET A 1 22.96 -50.86 -55.78
C MET A 1 23.45 -49.54 -55.21
N LYS A 2 24.75 -49.38 -55.19
CA LYS A 2 25.64 -48.32 -55.67
C LYS A 2 25.37 -46.97 -54.96
N THR A 3 26.19 -46.60 -54.04
CA THR A 3 27.50 -45.92 -54.10
C THR A 3 27.41 -44.41 -54.40
N GLY A 4 28.03 -43.66 -53.56
CA GLY A 4 28.42 -42.26 -53.80
C GLY A 4 28.94 -41.54 -52.59
N LYS A 5 30.18 -41.87 -52.16
CA LYS A 5 31.03 -41.03 -51.31
C LYS A 5 31.48 -39.82 -52.10
N LEU A 6 31.46 -38.62 -51.51
CA LEU A 6 32.45 -37.61 -51.87
C LEU A 6 32.91 -36.85 -50.66
N LEU A 7 34.16 -37.07 -50.38
CA LEU A 7 35.06 -36.40 -49.43
C LEU A 7 35.70 -35.23 -50.21
N ILE A 8 35.68 -34.04 -49.68
CA ILE A 8 36.62 -32.99 -50.07
C ILE A 8 37.18 -32.35 -48.80
N MET A 9 38.47 -32.45 -48.76
CA MET A 9 39.41 -32.02 -47.74
C MET A 9 39.88 -30.58 -48.02
N SER A 10 40.23 -29.92 -46.94
CA SER A 10 41.27 -28.87 -46.77
C SER A 10 41.02 -27.47 -47.34
N LEU A 11 41.13 -26.45 -46.50
CA LEU A 11 42.37 -25.66 -46.53
C LEU A 11 42.51 -24.82 -45.26
N LEU A 12 43.64 -24.98 -44.64
CA LEU A 12 44.23 -24.21 -43.56
C LEU A 12 44.46 -22.79 -44.03
N GLY A 13 43.96 -21.81 -43.29
CA GLY A 13 44.29 -20.38 -43.48
C GLY A 13 44.31 -19.66 -42.14
N ALA A 14 45.47 -19.68 -41.52
CA ALA A 14 45.76 -18.81 -40.36
C ALA A 14 45.94 -17.39 -40.89
N THR A 15 45.11 -16.47 -40.43
CA THR A 15 45.40 -15.06 -40.45
C THR A 15 45.25 -14.52 -39.03
N ILE A 16 46.35 -14.24 -38.43
CA ILE A 16 46.49 -13.41 -37.23
C ILE A 16 46.08 -12.00 -37.65
N LEU A 17 45.05 -11.45 -37.08
CA LEU A 17 44.80 -10.02 -37.11
C LEU A 17 44.64 -9.50 -35.70
N GLU A 18 45.47 -8.54 -35.51
CA GLU A 18 45.76 -7.74 -34.34
C GLU A 18 44.55 -7.15 -33.66
N GLY A 19 44.72 -6.95 -32.37
CA GLY A 19 43.83 -6.33 -31.42
C GLY A 19 43.14 -5.05 -31.87
N GLY A 20 41.86 -5.13 -31.76
CA GLY A 20 41.00 -4.01 -31.59
C GLY A 20 40.15 -4.31 -30.35
N CYS A 21 40.57 -3.79 -29.20
CA CYS A 21 39.65 -3.59 -28.10
C CYS A 21 38.60 -2.58 -28.57
N SER A 22 37.57 -3.05 -29.27
CA SER A 22 36.33 -2.33 -29.31
C SER A 22 35.67 -2.59 -27.96
N ASN A 23 35.73 -1.61 -27.06
CA ASN A 23 34.70 -1.43 -26.08
C ASN A 23 33.37 -1.45 -26.86
N MET A 24 32.76 -2.59 -26.95
CA MET A 24 31.33 -2.60 -27.11
C MET A 24 30.80 -2.03 -25.78
N GLU A 25 30.63 -0.73 -25.73
CA GLU A 25 29.58 -0.16 -24.91
C GLU A 25 28.34 -0.88 -25.37
N GLU A 26 27.87 -1.82 -24.54
CA GLU A 26 26.50 -2.30 -24.68
C GLU A 26 25.65 -1.03 -24.81
N PRO A 27 24.73 -0.95 -25.78
CA PRO A 27 23.84 0.18 -25.85
C PRO A 27 23.20 0.27 -24.47
N VAL A 28 23.51 1.35 -23.73
CA VAL A 28 22.76 1.73 -22.54
C VAL A 28 21.35 1.85 -23.07
N THR A 29 20.57 0.80 -22.88
CA THR A 29 19.13 0.85 -23.08
C THR A 29 18.71 1.94 -22.13
N ASP A 30 18.39 3.09 -22.70
CA ASP A 30 17.84 4.26 -22.02
C ASP A 30 16.71 3.70 -21.13
N GLY A 31 17.00 3.65 -19.81
CA GLY A 31 16.40 2.68 -18.93
C GLY A 31 14.90 2.86 -18.88
N ALA A 32 14.18 1.86 -19.35
CA ALA A 32 12.78 1.74 -19.01
C ALA A 32 12.66 1.89 -17.50
N ALA A 33 11.91 2.91 -17.07
CA ALA A 33 11.78 3.22 -15.65
C ALA A 33 11.33 1.97 -14.90
N GLU A 34 12.10 1.51 -13.92
CA GLU A 34 11.82 0.28 -13.18
C GLU A 34 10.49 0.38 -12.44
N ALA A 35 9.63 -0.62 -12.59
CA ALA A 35 8.31 -0.65 -11.95
C ALA A 35 8.45 -0.72 -10.42
N ILE A 36 7.59 0.00 -9.72
CA ILE A 36 7.41 -0.14 -8.28
C ILE A 36 6.44 -1.29 -8.03
N GLU A 37 6.96 -2.37 -7.48
CA GLU A 37 6.19 -3.51 -7.01
C GLU A 37 6.25 -3.52 -5.49
N VAL A 38 5.10 -3.54 -4.83
CA VAL A 38 5.01 -3.55 -3.38
C VAL A 38 4.08 -4.65 -2.90
N ASN A 39 4.37 -5.15 -1.71
CA ASN A 39 3.49 -6.04 -0.96
C ASN A 39 3.01 -5.31 0.29
N ALA A 40 1.84 -5.68 0.80
CA ALA A 40 1.33 -5.12 2.03
C ALA A 40 0.62 -6.18 2.88
N GLY A 41 0.86 -6.13 4.17
CA GLY A 41 0.13 -6.85 5.21
C GLY A 41 -0.84 -5.94 5.95
N ILE A 42 -1.64 -6.53 6.83
CA ILE A 42 -2.50 -5.84 7.79
C ILE A 42 -2.01 -6.25 9.17
N ALA A 43 -1.91 -5.30 10.09
CA ALA A 43 -1.52 -5.60 11.46
C ALA A 43 -2.55 -6.50 12.15
N GLU A 44 -2.07 -7.34 13.05
CA GLU A 44 -2.96 -8.11 13.88
C GLU A 44 -3.79 -7.19 14.79
N ALA A 45 -5.10 -7.39 14.79
CA ALA A 45 -5.99 -6.75 15.74
C ALA A 45 -6.88 -7.81 16.38
N THR A 46 -7.02 -7.76 17.68
CA THR A 46 -7.92 -8.65 18.40
C THR A 46 -9.37 -8.33 18.00
N ARG A 47 -9.95 -9.18 17.12
CA ARG A 47 -11.37 -9.14 16.70
C ARG A 47 -11.76 -8.01 15.75
N ALA A 48 -10.83 -7.42 15.00
CA ALA A 48 -11.17 -6.56 13.88
C ALA A 48 -11.88 -7.37 12.77
N VAL A 49 -12.79 -6.73 12.05
CA VAL A 49 -13.41 -7.31 10.84
C VAL A 49 -12.37 -7.46 9.74
N ILE A 50 -11.42 -6.54 9.69
CA ILE A 50 -10.25 -6.55 8.81
C ILE A 50 -9.04 -6.81 9.70
N ASP A 51 -8.40 -7.95 9.57
CA ASP A 51 -7.22 -8.35 10.34
C ASP A 51 -6.14 -8.94 9.44
N ALA A 52 -5.06 -9.44 10.03
CA ALA A 52 -3.95 -10.04 9.31
C ALA A 52 -4.34 -11.25 8.44
N GLY A 53 -5.47 -11.89 8.71
CA GLY A 53 -6.05 -13.00 7.96
C GLY A 53 -7.08 -12.62 6.91
N TYR A 54 -7.33 -11.32 6.70
CA TYR A 54 -8.38 -10.83 5.81
C TYR A 54 -8.24 -11.36 4.38
N GLY A 55 -9.21 -12.16 3.96
CA GLY A 55 -9.15 -12.95 2.73
C GLY A 55 -9.62 -12.25 1.46
N SER A 56 -10.23 -11.06 1.58
CA SER A 56 -10.75 -10.32 0.43
C SER A 56 -9.80 -9.20 0.00
N ASP A 57 -9.97 -8.76 -1.23
CA ASP A 57 -9.28 -7.59 -1.76
C ASP A 57 -9.65 -6.33 -0.98
N LEU A 58 -8.70 -5.44 -0.79
CA LEU A 58 -8.87 -4.20 -0.06
C LEU A 58 -8.51 -3.01 -0.96
N ALA A 59 -9.50 -2.15 -1.23
CA ALA A 59 -9.27 -0.91 -1.97
C ALA A 59 -8.56 0.11 -1.07
N VAL A 60 -7.33 0.45 -1.41
CA VAL A 60 -6.45 1.35 -0.66
C VAL A 60 -5.98 2.48 -1.56
N SER A 61 -5.44 3.54 -0.97
CA SER A 61 -4.72 4.58 -1.72
C SER A 61 -3.30 4.73 -1.21
N PHE A 62 -2.40 5.17 -2.09
CA PHE A 62 -1.04 5.55 -1.74
C PHE A 62 -0.81 7.02 -2.06
N ALA A 63 -0.34 7.77 -1.09
CA ALA A 63 0.23 9.08 -1.30
C ALA A 63 1.70 8.93 -1.69
N ARG A 64 2.13 9.69 -2.70
CA ARG A 64 3.50 9.69 -3.23
C ARG A 64 4.10 11.08 -3.21
N LEU A 65 5.36 11.19 -2.81
CA LEU A 65 6.15 12.40 -2.89
C LEU A 65 7.52 12.08 -3.47
N ASP A 66 7.84 12.68 -4.60
CA ASP A 66 9.12 12.48 -5.27
C ASP A 66 10.14 13.55 -4.86
N ASN A 67 11.41 13.15 -4.79
CA ASN A 67 12.52 14.01 -4.37
C ASN A 67 12.30 14.68 -3.00
N PRO A 68 12.08 13.91 -1.92
CA PRO A 68 11.65 14.44 -0.61
C PRO A 68 12.63 15.43 0.03
N VAL A 69 13.88 15.47 -0.40
CA VAL A 69 14.88 16.42 0.10
C VAL A 69 14.60 17.82 -0.41
N SER A 70 14.21 17.97 -1.67
CA SER A 70 13.98 19.26 -2.34
C SER A 70 12.50 19.60 -2.55
N ASN A 71 11.59 18.64 -2.33
CA ASN A 71 10.17 18.79 -2.57
C ASN A 71 9.36 18.57 -1.30
N THR A 72 8.27 19.31 -1.16
CA THR A 72 7.28 19.17 -0.09
C THR A 72 5.89 18.84 -0.62
N ASP A 73 5.70 18.89 -1.94
CA ASP A 73 4.41 18.73 -2.59
C ASP A 73 4.18 17.26 -2.96
N TRP A 74 3.20 16.66 -2.33
CA TRP A 74 2.71 15.34 -2.65
C TRP A 74 2.00 15.31 -4.00
N THR A 75 2.13 14.21 -4.72
CA THR A 75 1.43 13.98 -5.98
C THR A 75 -0.08 13.91 -5.73
N THR A 76 -0.85 14.64 -6.50
CA THR A 76 -2.32 14.63 -6.43
C THR A 76 -2.90 14.36 -7.82
N PRO A 77 -3.92 13.52 -7.93
CA PRO A 77 -4.56 12.76 -6.83
C PRO A 77 -3.64 11.70 -6.23
N ALA A 78 -4.04 11.12 -5.10
CA ALA A 78 -3.41 9.91 -4.58
C ALA A 78 -3.52 8.77 -5.59
N ILE A 79 -2.66 7.78 -5.44
CA ILE A 79 -2.61 6.61 -6.31
C ILE A 79 -3.59 5.57 -5.76
N ASP A 80 -4.64 5.29 -6.51
CA ASP A 80 -5.56 4.21 -6.18
C ASP A 80 -4.90 2.85 -6.39
N ALA A 81 -5.14 1.93 -5.48
CA ALA A 81 -4.54 0.62 -5.49
C ALA A 81 -5.47 -0.43 -4.84
N THR A 82 -5.17 -1.68 -5.11
CA THR A 82 -5.82 -2.83 -4.49
C THR A 82 -4.77 -3.70 -3.82
N ARG A 83 -4.87 -3.87 -2.50
CA ARG A 83 -4.17 -4.94 -1.80
C ARG A 83 -4.96 -6.23 -2.03
N LEU A 84 -4.33 -7.23 -2.64
CA LEU A 84 -4.97 -8.50 -2.92
C LEU A 84 -5.30 -9.24 -1.61
N GLY A 85 -6.42 -9.96 -1.63
CA GLY A 85 -6.85 -10.77 -0.49
C GLY A 85 -5.85 -11.86 -0.13
N GLY A 86 -5.89 -12.29 1.12
CA GLY A 86 -5.01 -13.34 1.67
C GLY A 86 -4.28 -12.89 2.93
N GLY A 87 -3.90 -13.85 3.76
CA GLY A 87 -3.16 -13.58 4.99
C GLY A 87 -1.71 -13.18 4.74
N GLY A 88 -1.14 -12.41 5.67
CA GLY A 88 0.22 -11.91 5.59
C GLY A 88 0.42 -10.82 4.54
N ASN A 89 1.62 -10.74 3.98
CA ASN A 89 1.95 -9.77 2.93
C ASN A 89 1.48 -10.29 1.58
N THR A 90 0.55 -9.56 0.96
CA THR A 90 0.05 -9.84 -0.40
C THR A 90 0.41 -8.70 -1.34
N SER A 91 0.35 -8.97 -2.64
CA SER A 91 0.68 -7.96 -3.66
C SER A 91 -0.29 -6.79 -3.63
N VAL A 92 0.23 -5.60 -3.89
CA VAL A 92 -0.55 -4.39 -4.12
C VAL A 92 -0.51 -4.08 -5.62
N THR A 93 -1.67 -4.00 -6.22
CA THR A 93 -1.83 -3.62 -7.63
C THR A 93 -2.24 -2.16 -7.71
N PHE A 94 -1.39 -1.31 -8.25
CA PHE A 94 -1.71 0.09 -8.52
C PHE A 94 -2.64 0.23 -9.71
N ALA A 95 -3.66 1.06 -9.63
CA ALA A 95 -4.57 1.35 -10.75
C ALA A 95 -3.84 1.97 -11.95
N THR A 96 -2.77 2.72 -11.69
CA THR A 96 -1.84 3.22 -12.69
C THR A 96 -0.44 2.76 -12.31
N ALA A 97 0.24 2.08 -13.23
CA ALA A 97 1.59 1.57 -13.00
C ALA A 97 2.51 2.67 -12.46
N GLN A 98 3.23 2.37 -11.39
CA GLN A 98 4.18 3.27 -10.76
C GLN A 98 5.59 2.82 -11.09
N THR A 99 6.49 3.78 -11.26
CA THR A 99 7.91 3.51 -11.52
C THR A 99 8.79 4.29 -10.55
N TYR A 100 9.96 3.75 -10.28
CA TYR A 100 10.98 4.48 -9.53
C TYR A 100 11.45 5.71 -10.29
N MET A 101 11.87 6.72 -9.55
CA MET A 101 12.49 7.92 -10.13
C MET A 101 13.77 7.55 -10.89
N PRO A 102 14.04 8.19 -12.05
CA PRO A 102 15.29 7.98 -12.79
C PRO A 102 16.51 8.39 -11.96
N ALA A 103 17.67 7.90 -12.34
CA ALA A 103 18.97 8.19 -11.68
C ALA A 103 18.97 7.94 -10.16
N ASN A 104 18.25 6.90 -9.71
CA ASN A 104 18.06 6.55 -8.30
C ASN A 104 17.47 7.68 -7.44
N GLY A 105 16.69 8.57 -8.04
CA GLY A 105 15.89 9.53 -7.31
C GLY A 105 14.94 8.83 -6.31
N GLN A 106 14.73 9.47 -5.17
CA GLN A 106 13.93 8.91 -4.09
C GLN A 106 12.46 9.30 -4.21
N SER A 107 11.59 8.36 -3.85
CA SER A 107 10.16 8.59 -3.64
C SER A 107 9.78 8.17 -2.23
N VAL A 108 8.89 8.92 -1.60
CA VAL A 108 8.22 8.55 -0.36
C VAL A 108 6.83 8.00 -0.70
N LEU A 109 6.44 6.91 -0.05
CA LEU A 109 5.09 6.35 -0.13
C LEU A 109 4.50 6.17 1.27
N ILE A 110 3.19 6.43 1.38
CA ILE A 110 2.34 6.10 2.53
C ILE A 110 1.04 5.53 2.00
N GLY A 111 0.70 4.30 2.40
CA GLY A 111 -0.59 3.69 2.12
C GLY A 111 -1.64 4.07 3.16
N TYR A 112 -2.91 4.18 2.76
CA TYR A 112 -4.01 4.39 3.68
C TYR A 112 -5.31 3.73 3.20
N TYR A 113 -6.17 3.40 4.15
CA TYR A 113 -7.47 2.77 3.97
C TYR A 113 -8.52 3.44 4.89
N PRO A 114 -9.76 3.60 4.46
CA PRO A 114 -10.33 3.30 3.13
C PRO A 114 -9.78 4.23 2.05
N GLN A 115 -9.93 3.78 0.79
CA GLN A 115 -9.61 4.60 -0.38
C GLN A 115 -10.40 5.90 -0.36
N ALA A 116 -9.72 7.04 -0.42
CA ALA A 116 -10.33 8.35 -0.36
C ALA A 116 -9.43 9.41 -1.00
N ALA A 117 -10.02 10.53 -1.38
CA ALA A 117 -9.32 11.62 -2.02
C ALA A 117 -8.35 12.35 -1.07
N LEU A 118 -7.16 12.62 -1.56
CA LEU A 118 -6.15 13.43 -0.89
C LEU A 118 -6.46 14.93 -1.11
N SER A 119 -6.47 15.71 -0.05
CA SER A 119 -6.69 17.16 -0.07
C SER A 119 -5.41 17.90 0.29
N GLY A 120 -5.04 18.87 -0.56
CA GLY A 120 -3.80 19.63 -0.40
C GLY A 120 -2.58 18.88 -0.97
N LYS A 121 -1.50 19.65 -1.17
CA LYS A 121 -0.21 19.11 -1.65
C LYS A 121 0.85 19.12 -0.56
N ASN A 122 0.92 20.20 0.19
CA ASN A 122 1.82 20.33 1.33
C ASN A 122 1.05 19.94 2.60
N ASN A 123 1.55 18.98 3.36
CA ASN A 123 0.85 18.37 4.51
C ASN A 123 -0.59 17.94 4.14
N PRO A 124 -0.74 17.03 3.17
CA PRO A 124 -2.05 16.65 2.68
C PRO A 124 -2.85 15.90 3.74
N THR A 125 -4.17 15.99 3.60
CA THR A 125 -5.10 15.33 4.52
C THR A 125 -6.12 14.49 3.76
N VAL A 126 -6.63 13.46 4.43
CA VAL A 126 -7.76 12.65 3.98
C VAL A 126 -8.86 12.76 5.03
N SER A 127 -10.08 13.05 4.61
CA SER A 127 -11.22 13.18 5.52
C SER A 127 -12.07 11.91 5.49
N TYR A 128 -12.47 11.45 6.68
CA TYR A 128 -13.36 10.31 6.85
C TYR A 128 -14.55 10.70 7.70
N THR A 129 -15.70 10.09 7.40
CA THR A 129 -16.87 10.11 8.28
C THR A 129 -17.18 8.67 8.66
N ILE A 130 -17.22 8.38 9.96
CA ILE A 130 -17.49 7.04 10.48
C ILE A 130 -18.92 6.94 10.98
N THR A 131 -19.51 5.77 10.78
CA THR A 131 -20.86 5.39 11.23
C THR A 131 -20.84 4.29 12.30
N GLY A 132 -19.70 3.63 12.47
CA GLY A 132 -19.43 2.63 13.48
C GLY A 132 -18.89 1.29 12.96
N ASP A 133 -18.97 1.06 11.65
CA ASP A 133 -18.54 -0.18 11.00
C ASP A 133 -17.24 -0.02 10.21
N GLU A 134 -16.74 1.20 10.11
CA GLU A 134 -15.56 1.51 9.33
C GLU A 134 -14.29 1.26 10.15
N ASP A 135 -13.24 0.90 9.42
CA ASP A 135 -11.87 0.88 9.91
C ASP A 135 -11.04 1.89 9.13
N VAL A 136 -10.15 2.60 9.81
CA VAL A 136 -9.18 3.51 9.20
C VAL A 136 -7.81 2.99 9.52
N MET A 137 -7.03 2.74 8.47
CA MET A 137 -5.68 2.22 8.60
C MET A 137 -4.70 3.06 7.79
N ALA A 138 -3.45 3.09 8.20
CA ALA A 138 -2.36 3.63 7.41
C ALA A 138 -1.08 2.82 7.62
N THR A 139 -0.18 2.90 6.63
CA THR A 139 1.13 2.29 6.73
C THR A 139 2.13 3.26 7.34
N GLU A 140 3.27 2.72 7.76
CA GLU A 140 4.45 3.53 7.99
C GLU A 140 4.87 4.26 6.70
N VAL A 141 5.57 5.38 6.88
CA VAL A 141 6.21 6.09 5.78
C VAL A 141 7.45 5.32 5.33
N GLN A 142 7.60 5.09 4.03
CA GLN A 142 8.81 4.51 3.47
C GLN A 142 9.39 5.38 2.37
N THR A 143 10.71 5.39 2.29
CA THR A 143 11.46 6.02 1.18
C THR A 143 12.10 4.92 0.36
N GLY A 144 11.91 4.96 -0.96
CA GLY A 144 12.45 3.98 -1.90
C GLY A 144 13.08 4.62 -3.13
N ALA A 145 13.95 3.88 -3.77
CA ALA A 145 14.61 4.20 -5.05
C ALA A 145 14.86 2.89 -5.82
N ALA A 146 15.24 2.95 -7.09
CA ALA A 146 15.52 1.77 -7.89
C ALA A 146 16.61 0.87 -7.27
N ASN A 147 17.63 1.48 -6.67
CA ASN A 147 18.70 0.77 -5.96
C ASN A 147 18.43 0.48 -4.47
N ALA A 148 17.29 0.95 -3.93
CA ALA A 148 16.88 0.75 -2.55
C ALA A 148 15.34 0.63 -2.50
N LYS A 149 14.83 -0.52 -2.91
CA LYS A 149 13.40 -0.77 -3.12
C LYS A 149 12.59 -0.68 -1.84
N PHE A 150 11.29 -0.40 -1.98
CA PHE A 150 10.35 -0.45 -0.87
C PHE A 150 10.31 -1.87 -0.27
N THR A 151 10.26 -1.94 1.04
CA THR A 151 9.96 -3.16 1.78
C THR A 151 8.44 -3.37 1.87
N PRO A 152 7.95 -4.57 2.26
CA PRO A 152 6.52 -4.74 2.47
C PRO A 152 5.96 -3.73 3.47
N PHE A 153 4.82 -3.13 3.13
CA PHE A 153 4.10 -2.21 4.00
C PHE A 153 3.22 -2.99 4.98
N THR A 154 2.89 -2.36 6.12
CA THR A 154 1.92 -2.91 7.07
C THR A 154 0.87 -1.87 7.39
N PHE A 155 -0.40 -2.16 7.05
CA PHE A 155 -1.53 -1.30 7.42
C PHE A 155 -1.82 -1.46 8.92
N GLN A 156 -1.64 -0.40 9.68
CA GLN A 156 -1.92 -0.32 11.11
C GLN A 156 -3.31 0.27 11.33
N HIS A 157 -4.08 -0.32 12.24
CA HIS A 157 -5.38 0.22 12.65
C HIS A 157 -5.20 1.52 13.42
N LEU A 158 -5.91 2.56 13.03
CA LEU A 158 -5.87 3.88 13.66
C LEU A 158 -7.10 4.16 14.53
N LEU A 159 -8.11 3.29 14.47
CA LEU A 159 -9.31 3.36 15.29
C LEU A 159 -9.28 2.31 16.40
N THR A 160 -9.98 2.61 17.48
CA THR A 160 -10.23 1.66 18.57
C THR A 160 -11.56 0.97 18.36
N GLN A 161 -11.54 -0.35 18.32
CA GLN A 161 -12.76 -1.15 18.30
C GLN A 161 -13.34 -1.28 19.71
N LEU A 162 -14.64 -1.03 19.85
CA LEU A 162 -15.38 -1.27 21.09
C LEU A 162 -16.16 -2.58 20.99
N GLN A 163 -16.08 -3.40 22.02
CA GLN A 163 -16.85 -4.61 22.14
C GLN A 163 -17.74 -4.54 23.39
N PHE A 164 -19.02 -4.80 23.20
CA PHE A 164 -20.00 -4.80 24.30
C PHE A 164 -20.34 -6.25 24.68
N LYS A 165 -20.23 -6.57 25.97
CA LYS A 165 -20.66 -7.84 26.54
C LYS A 165 -21.82 -7.58 27.48
N CYS A 166 -23.03 -7.96 27.08
CA CYS A 166 -24.21 -7.86 27.90
C CYS A 166 -24.41 -9.16 28.67
N SER A 167 -24.69 -9.09 29.96
CA SER A 167 -25.03 -10.25 30.81
C SER A 167 -26.18 -9.89 31.74
N GLY A 168 -26.94 -10.91 32.16
CA GLY A 168 -28.06 -10.74 33.07
C GLY A 168 -28.25 -11.96 33.98
N SER A 169 -29.06 -11.81 35.05
CA SER A 169 -29.46 -12.95 35.85
C SER A 169 -30.36 -13.92 35.04
N ALA A 170 -30.53 -15.14 35.50
CA ALA A 170 -31.38 -16.12 34.83
C ALA A 170 -32.84 -15.62 34.69
N GLU A 171 -33.34 -14.87 35.66
CA GLU A 171 -34.69 -14.26 35.63
C GLU A 171 -34.73 -13.11 34.58
N ALA A 172 -33.69 -12.27 34.53
CA ALA A 172 -33.61 -11.20 33.55
C ALA A 172 -33.56 -11.75 32.12
N VAL A 173 -32.77 -12.82 31.88
CA VAL A 173 -32.70 -13.48 30.57
C VAL A 173 -34.03 -14.10 30.15
N LYS A 174 -34.77 -14.68 31.11
CA LYS A 174 -36.15 -15.21 30.84
C LYS A 174 -37.12 -14.10 30.48
N LYS A 175 -37.00 -12.92 31.11
CA LYS A 175 -37.93 -11.80 30.93
C LYS A 175 -37.57 -10.96 29.70
N TRP A 176 -36.29 -10.75 29.47
CA TRP A 176 -35.72 -9.91 28.38
C TRP A 176 -34.83 -10.77 27.50
N THR A 177 -35.37 -11.27 26.43
CA THR A 177 -34.69 -12.26 25.57
C THR A 177 -33.57 -11.68 24.71
N LYS A 178 -33.54 -10.36 24.54
CA LYS A 178 -32.54 -9.69 23.72
C LYS A 178 -32.27 -8.24 24.15
N VAL A 179 -31.09 -7.74 23.85
CA VAL A 179 -30.80 -6.31 23.83
C VAL A 179 -31.29 -5.76 22.49
N SER A 180 -32.11 -4.72 22.52
CA SER A 180 -32.72 -4.16 21.31
C SER A 180 -31.86 -3.05 20.67
N SER A 181 -31.06 -2.36 21.47
CA SER A 181 -30.12 -1.34 20.96
C SER A 181 -28.99 -1.07 21.94
N ILE A 182 -27.82 -0.78 21.41
CA ILE A 182 -26.69 -0.19 22.13
C ILE A 182 -26.27 1.03 21.34
N THR A 183 -26.21 2.19 21.99
CA THR A 183 -25.83 3.46 21.36
C THR A 183 -24.71 4.08 22.14
N VAL A 184 -23.62 4.39 21.43
CA VAL A 184 -22.49 5.16 21.95
C VAL A 184 -22.74 6.63 21.61
N LYS A 185 -22.85 7.48 22.61
CA LYS A 185 -23.16 8.91 22.44
C LYS A 185 -21.93 9.79 22.60
N ASN A 186 -22.02 11.00 22.07
CA ASN A 186 -20.98 12.01 22.17
C ASN A 186 -19.64 11.56 21.57
N VAL A 187 -19.70 10.94 20.40
CA VAL A 187 -18.52 10.53 19.65
C VAL A 187 -18.19 11.53 18.55
N TYR A 188 -16.92 11.63 18.22
CA TYR A 188 -16.48 12.28 17.01
C TYR A 188 -16.65 11.30 15.85
N ASN A 189 -17.38 11.69 14.83
CA ASN A 189 -17.57 10.86 13.65
C ASN A 189 -16.85 11.41 12.40
N THR A 190 -16.27 12.60 12.50
CA THR A 190 -15.45 13.17 11.42
C THR A 190 -13.99 13.13 11.82
N LEU A 191 -13.18 12.55 10.94
CA LEU A 191 -11.76 12.29 11.16
C LEU A 191 -10.95 12.92 10.04
N SER A 192 -9.73 13.35 10.37
CA SER A 192 -8.75 13.82 9.41
C SER A 192 -7.45 13.04 9.58
N LEU A 193 -7.04 12.35 8.53
CA LEU A 193 -5.76 11.68 8.44
C LEU A 193 -4.77 12.62 7.77
N SER A 194 -3.80 13.11 8.51
CA SER A 194 -2.72 13.96 8.00
C SER A 194 -1.53 13.09 7.61
N LEU A 195 -0.90 13.38 6.48
CA LEU A 195 0.26 12.65 5.98
C LEU A 195 1.49 13.55 5.98
N ASP A 196 2.55 13.07 6.59
CA ASP A 196 3.85 13.76 6.67
C ASP A 196 4.98 12.83 6.21
N LYS A 197 5.91 13.36 5.42
CA LYS A 197 7.01 12.59 4.81
C LYS A 197 8.03 12.05 5.81
N THR A 198 7.99 12.49 7.06
CA THR A 198 8.95 12.11 8.11
C THR A 198 8.27 11.34 9.22
N SER A 199 7.15 11.89 9.74
CA SER A 199 6.40 11.30 10.86
C SER A 199 5.32 10.32 10.43
N GLY A 200 5.01 10.24 9.14
CA GLY A 200 4.02 9.31 8.60
C GLY A 200 2.58 9.81 8.73
N ALA A 201 1.65 8.90 8.96
CA ALA A 201 0.22 9.19 9.04
C ALA A 201 -0.22 9.45 10.48
N THR A 202 -1.02 10.49 10.69
CA THR A 202 -1.61 10.82 11.99
C THR A 202 -3.10 11.06 11.85
N LEU A 203 -3.91 10.30 12.57
CA LEU A 203 -5.36 10.45 12.60
C LEU A 203 -5.79 11.37 13.75
N ALA A 204 -6.62 12.36 13.44
CA ALA A 204 -7.19 13.27 14.42
C ALA A 204 -8.71 13.36 14.26
N THR A 205 -9.41 13.63 15.34
CA THR A 205 -10.84 13.97 15.32
C THR A 205 -11.02 15.42 14.89
N THR A 206 -12.07 15.69 14.12
CA THR A 206 -12.46 17.05 13.72
C THR A 206 -13.91 17.33 14.08
N GLY A 207 -14.24 18.61 14.24
CA GLY A 207 -15.60 19.02 14.61
C GLY A 207 -15.92 18.85 16.10
N SER A 208 -17.12 18.42 16.41
CA SER A 208 -17.64 18.30 17.79
C SER A 208 -18.09 16.86 18.09
N ALA A 209 -17.89 16.42 19.32
CA ALA A 209 -18.36 15.12 19.82
C ALA A 209 -19.88 15.16 20.08
N ASN A 210 -20.68 15.21 19.05
CA ASN A 210 -22.16 15.32 19.16
C ASN A 210 -22.94 14.23 18.44
N THR A 211 -22.22 13.28 17.86
CA THR A 211 -22.81 12.16 17.12
C THR A 211 -23.09 10.97 18.03
N SER A 212 -24.04 10.16 17.65
CA SER A 212 -24.35 8.88 18.30
C SER A 212 -24.20 7.76 17.29
N LEU A 213 -23.45 6.71 17.65
CA LEU A 213 -23.28 5.51 16.85
C LEU A 213 -24.15 4.40 17.41
N SER A 214 -24.96 3.76 16.58
CA SER A 214 -25.76 2.60 16.97
C SER A 214 -24.98 1.34 16.66
N VAL A 215 -24.86 0.45 17.66
CA VAL A 215 -24.14 -0.83 17.53
C VAL A 215 -25.11 -1.97 17.17
N ILE A 216 -26.36 -1.87 17.64
CA ILE A 216 -27.46 -2.81 17.39
C ILE A 216 -28.72 -1.98 17.14
#